data_9040134ff8ad4006b2818b49c4c86b79
#
_entry.id   9040134ff8ad4006b2818b49c4c86b79
#
_cell.length_a   1.000
_cell.length_b   1.000
_cell.length_c   1.000
_cell.angle_alpha   90.00
_cell.angle_beta   90.00
_cell.angle_gamma   90.00
#
_symmetry.space_group_name_H-M   'P 1'
#
loop_
_entity.id
_entity.type
_entity.pdbx_description
1 polymer ?
#
loop_
_entity_poly.entity_id
_entity_poly.type
_entity_poly.pdbx_seq_one_letter_code
_entity_poly.pdbx_strand_id
1 'polypeptide(L)'
;VAHTLRNMYIYKQASWYLFTCETWIYLEKGQKAQDSISLVHTGNKYIIEDWWGKHIYKIILHPYRTYKISNISNGDCEPGRISFRTDSLGRPIMSSYGEKSGNSYIK
;
A
#
# COMPACT_ATOMS: atom_id res chain seq x y z
N VAL A 1 -11.85 -13.28 -6.80
CA VAL A 1 -12.58 -12.00 -6.76
C VAL A 1 -11.58 -10.86 -6.90
N ALA A 2 -11.84 -9.98 -7.84
CA ALA A 2 -10.99 -8.81 -8.05
C ALA A 2 -11.12 -7.84 -6.88
N HIS A 3 -10.01 -7.27 -6.44
CA HIS A 3 -10.01 -6.24 -5.43
C HIS A 3 -10.41 -4.91 -6.07
N THR A 4 -11.22 -4.13 -5.37
CA THR A 4 -11.53 -2.77 -5.77
C THR A 4 -10.69 -1.84 -4.90
N LEU A 5 -9.73 -1.15 -5.50
CA LEU A 5 -8.78 -0.34 -4.75
C LEU A 5 -9.26 1.11 -4.67
N ARG A 6 -9.83 1.49 -3.55
CA ARG A 6 -10.30 2.87 -3.30
C ARG A 6 -9.55 3.54 -2.16
N ASN A 7 -9.25 2.80 -1.09
CA ASN A 7 -8.54 3.33 0.08
C ASN A 7 -7.53 2.29 0.55
N MET A 8 -6.28 2.70 0.67
CA MET A 8 -5.20 1.84 1.12
C MET A 8 -4.32 2.61 2.09
N TYR A 9 -3.82 1.91 3.12
CA TYR A 9 -2.84 2.46 4.05
C TYR A 9 -1.57 1.64 4.00
N ILE A 10 -0.44 2.33 4.03
CA ILE A 10 0.88 1.70 4.10
C ILE A 10 1.43 1.93 5.50
N TYR A 11 1.79 0.85 6.18
CA TYR A 11 2.38 0.87 7.51
C TYR A 11 3.82 0.40 7.44
N LYS A 12 4.70 1.08 8.16
CA LYS A 12 6.10 0.67 8.30
C LYS A 12 6.30 0.02 9.66
N GLN A 13 7.03 -1.09 9.70
CA GLN A 13 7.37 -1.73 10.95
C GLN A 13 8.37 -0.88 11.73
N ALA A 14 7.96 -0.45 12.93
CA ALA A 14 8.81 0.33 13.83
C ALA A 14 9.55 -0.57 14.83
N SER A 15 8.93 -1.70 15.21
CA SER A 15 9.52 -2.73 16.04
C SER A 15 8.88 -4.06 15.67
N TRP A 16 9.32 -5.18 16.29
CA TRP A 16 8.82 -6.49 15.89
C TRP A 16 7.29 -6.64 16.06
N TYR A 17 6.66 -5.82 16.89
CA TYR A 17 5.21 -5.87 17.13
C TYR A 17 4.47 -4.59 16.75
N LEU A 18 5.17 -3.53 16.36
CA LEU A 18 4.56 -2.22 16.12
C LEU A 18 4.74 -1.77 14.68
N PHE A 19 3.62 -1.41 14.05
CA PHE A 19 3.59 -0.77 12.74
C PHE A 19 3.03 0.63 12.87
N THR A 20 3.62 1.59 12.16
CA THR A 20 3.15 2.98 12.12
C THR A 20 2.64 3.30 10.73
N CYS A 21 1.49 3.99 10.64
CA CYS A 21 0.94 4.42 9.36
C CYS A 21 1.82 5.52 8.77
N GLU A 22 2.31 5.28 7.55
CA GLU A 22 3.19 6.23 6.87
C GLU A 22 2.49 6.94 5.72
N THR A 23 1.59 6.25 5.04
CA THR A 23 1.06 6.74 3.76
C THR A 23 -0.38 6.30 3.60
N TRP A 24 -1.20 7.20 3.10
CA TRP A 24 -2.58 6.92 2.71
C TRP A 24 -2.70 7.11 1.19
N ILE A 25 -3.27 6.13 0.51
CA ILE A 25 -3.50 6.15 -0.93
C ILE A 25 -5.00 6.03 -1.14
N TYR A 26 -5.60 7.00 -1.82
CA TYR A 26 -7.03 6.95 -2.09
C TYR A 26 -7.35 7.37 -3.52
N LEU A 27 -8.43 6.82 -4.03
CA LEU A 27 -8.88 7.07 -5.40
C LEU A 27 -9.33 8.53 -5.55
N GLU A 28 -8.82 9.22 -6.56
CA GLU A 28 -9.25 10.57 -6.86
C GLU A 28 -10.72 10.57 -7.30
N LYS A 29 -11.46 11.58 -6.88
CA LYS A 29 -12.88 11.71 -7.19
C LYS A 29 -13.11 11.69 -8.70
N GLY A 30 -14.06 10.86 -9.12
CA GLY A 30 -14.41 10.73 -10.53
C GLY A 30 -13.59 9.70 -11.30
N GLN A 31 -12.58 9.10 -10.68
CA GLN A 31 -11.76 8.10 -11.33
C GLN A 31 -12.31 6.70 -11.10
N LYS A 32 -12.08 5.81 -12.06
CA LYS A 32 -12.47 4.41 -11.94
C LYS A 32 -11.45 3.65 -11.12
N ALA A 33 -11.92 2.91 -10.12
CA ALA A 33 -11.06 2.12 -9.26
C ALA A 33 -10.38 0.99 -10.04
N GLN A 34 -9.12 0.72 -9.71
CA GLN A 34 -8.33 -0.36 -10.29
C GLN A 34 -8.38 -1.60 -9.41
N ASP A 35 -8.04 -2.75 -9.96
CA ASP A 35 -7.93 -3.99 -9.20
C ASP A 35 -6.51 -4.29 -8.74
N SER A 36 -5.54 -3.50 -9.18
CA SER A 36 -4.14 -3.63 -8.78
C SER A 36 -3.44 -2.27 -8.87
N ILE A 37 -2.35 -2.12 -8.12
CA ILE A 37 -1.57 -0.89 -8.09
C ILE A 37 -0.08 -1.21 -8.04
N SER A 38 0.73 -0.38 -8.72
CA SER A 38 2.18 -0.44 -8.62
C SER A 38 2.68 0.52 -7.56
N LEU A 39 3.52 0.05 -6.65
CA LEU A 39 4.13 0.91 -5.62
C LEU A 39 5.20 1.82 -6.19
N VAL A 40 5.74 1.48 -7.36
CA VAL A 40 6.79 2.28 -8.02
C VAL A 40 6.18 3.27 -9.00
N HIS A 41 5.13 2.85 -9.71
CA HIS A 41 4.44 3.67 -10.71
C HIS A 41 2.96 3.75 -10.37
N THR A 42 2.64 4.51 -9.33
CA THR A 42 1.26 4.62 -8.83
C THR A 42 0.31 5.26 -9.83
N GLY A 43 0.81 6.15 -10.67
CA GLY A 43 -0.01 6.83 -11.67
C GLY A 43 -0.71 8.05 -11.09
N ASN A 44 -1.68 8.59 -11.83
CA ASN A 44 -2.36 9.83 -11.47
C ASN A 44 -3.83 9.66 -11.06
N LYS A 45 -4.32 8.43 -10.98
CA LYS A 45 -5.71 8.15 -10.58
C LYS A 45 -5.87 8.13 -9.07
N TYR A 46 -4.78 8.03 -8.33
CA TYR A 46 -4.77 7.95 -6.88
C TYR A 46 -4.05 9.14 -6.30
N ILE A 47 -4.57 9.63 -5.19
CA ILE A 47 -3.93 10.68 -4.39
C ILE A 47 -3.17 9.99 -3.27
N ILE A 48 -1.94 10.44 -3.04
CA ILE A 48 -1.06 9.89 -2.02
C ILE A 48 -0.80 10.99 -1.00
N GLU A 49 -1.06 10.70 0.28
CA GLU A 49 -0.79 11.62 1.37
C GLU A 49 0.14 10.96 2.39
N ASP A 50 1.04 11.75 2.94
CA ASP A 50 1.92 11.27 4.00
C ASP A 50 1.20 11.27 5.36
N TRP A 51 1.92 10.89 6.41
CA TRP A 51 1.38 10.86 7.78
C TRP A 51 0.81 12.23 8.22
N TRP A 52 1.38 13.33 7.71
CA TRP A 52 0.97 14.68 8.08
C TRP A 52 -0.19 15.21 7.23
N GLY A 53 -0.74 14.38 6.32
CA GLY A 53 -1.79 14.79 5.41
C GLY A 53 -1.29 15.60 4.23
N LYS A 54 0.02 15.64 4.01
CA LYS A 54 0.60 16.36 2.89
C LYS A 54 0.52 15.51 1.63
N HIS A 55 0.03 16.11 0.55
CA HIS A 55 -0.02 15.47 -0.76
C HIS A 55 1.40 15.23 -1.29
N ILE A 56 1.71 14.00 -1.62
CA ILE A 56 2.97 13.60 -2.23
C ILE A 56 2.69 12.91 -3.56
N TYR A 57 3.70 12.89 -4.45
CA TYR A 57 3.49 12.43 -5.81
C TYR A 57 4.02 11.02 -6.06
N LYS A 58 4.65 10.43 -5.09
CA LYS A 58 5.12 9.04 -5.15
C LYS A 58 5.16 8.45 -3.75
N ILE A 59 5.05 7.13 -3.70
CA ILE A 59 5.18 6.40 -2.44
C ILE A 59 6.66 6.34 -2.08
N ILE A 60 6.99 6.75 -0.85
CA ILE A 60 8.37 6.76 -0.35
C ILE A 60 8.56 5.55 0.55
N LEU A 61 9.46 4.65 0.15
CA LEU A 61 9.82 3.47 0.92
C LEU A 61 11.32 3.54 1.25
N HIS A 62 11.64 3.21 2.49
CA HIS A 62 13.03 3.24 2.97
C HIS A 62 13.71 1.89 2.76
N PRO A 63 15.05 1.85 2.60
CA PRO A 63 15.79 0.61 2.44
C PRO A 63 15.68 -0.30 3.66
N TYR A 64 15.68 -1.59 3.41
CA TYR A 64 15.71 -2.64 4.44
C TYR A 64 14.64 -2.50 5.51
N ARG A 65 13.42 -2.20 5.10
CA ARG A 65 12.28 -2.09 6.02
C ARG A 65 11.19 -3.09 5.65
N THR A 66 10.37 -3.42 6.64
CA THR A 66 9.18 -4.24 6.44
C THR A 66 7.97 -3.33 6.44
N TYR A 67 7.11 -3.51 5.46
CA TYR A 67 5.89 -2.73 5.29
C TYR A 67 4.68 -3.64 5.23
N LYS A 68 3.54 -3.07 5.57
CA LYS A 68 2.25 -3.73 5.46
C LYS A 68 1.28 -2.79 4.76
N ILE A 69 0.55 -3.31 3.78
CA ILE A 69 -0.49 -2.54 3.09
C ILE A 69 -1.84 -3.14 3.46
N SER A 70 -2.78 -2.27 3.84
CA SER A 70 -4.16 -2.67 4.09
C SER A 70 -5.06 -2.01 3.06
N ASN A 71 -5.84 -2.82 2.34
CA ASN A 71 -6.89 -2.34 1.46
C ASN A 71 -8.21 -2.37 2.24
N ILE A 72 -8.74 -1.18 2.56
CA ILE A 72 -9.98 -1.03 3.34
C ILE A 72 -11.13 -0.53 2.48
N SER A 73 -11.01 -0.70 1.16
CA SER A 73 -11.91 -0.06 0.19
C SER A 73 -13.36 -0.49 0.29
N ASN A 74 -13.62 -1.73 0.70
CA ASN A 74 -14.96 -2.29 0.69
C ASN A 74 -15.64 -2.29 2.06
N GLY A 75 -15.00 -1.71 3.07
CA GLY A 75 -15.54 -1.71 4.42
C GLY A 75 -15.63 -3.10 5.06
N ASP A 76 -14.94 -4.07 4.53
CA ASP A 76 -14.97 -5.44 5.04
C ASP A 76 -14.29 -5.54 6.41
N CYS A 77 -14.74 -6.49 7.21
CA CYS A 77 -14.14 -6.78 8.51
C CYS A 77 -12.71 -7.31 8.37
N GLU A 78 -12.39 -7.89 7.22
CA GLU A 78 -11.06 -8.41 6.92
C GLU A 78 -10.52 -7.75 5.66
N PRO A 79 -9.90 -6.57 5.79
CA PRO A 79 -9.30 -5.91 4.64
C PRO A 79 -8.16 -6.75 4.07
N GLY A 80 -8.00 -6.71 2.76
CA GLY A 80 -6.86 -7.35 2.11
C GLY A 80 -5.55 -6.76 2.62
N ARG A 81 -4.67 -7.62 3.13
CA ARG A 81 -3.39 -7.20 3.70
C ARG A 81 -2.26 -7.91 2.99
N ILE A 82 -1.24 -7.14 2.65
CA ILE A 82 -0.02 -7.65 2.04
C ILE A 82 1.16 -7.11 2.85
N SER A 83 2.07 -7.98 3.23
CA SER A 83 3.33 -7.56 3.83
C SER A 83 4.47 -7.81 2.85
N PHE A 84 5.46 -6.94 2.88
CA PHE A 84 6.63 -7.06 2.02
C PHE A 84 7.83 -6.37 2.66
N ARG A 85 9.02 -6.67 2.13
CA ARG A 85 10.27 -6.03 2.55
C ARG A 85 10.87 -5.27 1.39
N THR A 86 11.72 -4.30 1.72
CA THR A 86 12.43 -3.51 0.73
C THR A 86 13.91 -3.91 0.65
N ASP A 87 14.50 -3.67 -0.52
CA ASP A 87 15.92 -3.93 -0.76
C ASP A 87 16.79 -2.73 -0.37
N SER A 88 18.07 -2.75 -0.74
CA SER A 88 19.02 -1.68 -0.41
C SER A 88 18.68 -0.34 -1.03
N LEU A 89 17.84 -0.31 -2.05
CA LEU A 89 17.40 0.90 -2.72
C LEU A 89 15.98 1.32 -2.33
N GLY A 90 15.37 0.62 -1.36
CA GLY A 90 14.00 0.91 -0.94
C GLY A 90 12.95 0.37 -1.89
N ARG A 91 13.29 -0.52 -2.80
CA ARG A 91 12.33 -1.12 -3.73
C ARG A 91 11.71 -2.38 -3.13
N PRO A 92 10.40 -2.61 -3.35
CA PRO A 92 9.76 -3.82 -2.84
C PRO A 92 10.39 -5.09 -3.42
N ILE A 93 10.62 -6.06 -2.56
CA ILE A 93 11.11 -7.37 -2.96
C ILE A 93 9.89 -8.26 -3.21
N MET A 94 9.61 -8.59 -4.47
CA MET A 94 8.41 -9.33 -4.83
C MET A 94 8.31 -10.69 -4.16
N SER A 95 9.43 -11.39 -3.99
CA SER A 95 9.45 -12.70 -3.35
C SER A 95 9.16 -12.64 -1.84
N SER A 96 9.18 -11.45 -1.22
CA SER A 96 8.90 -11.28 0.20
C SER A 96 7.42 -11.06 0.51
N TYR A 97 6.56 -10.96 -0.51
CA TYR A 97 5.14 -10.67 -0.30
C TYR A 97 4.44 -11.79 0.44
N GLY A 98 3.87 -11.44 1.59
CA GLY A 98 3.00 -12.32 2.35
C GLY A 98 1.56 -11.83 2.20
N GLU A 99 0.65 -12.75 1.87
CA GLU A 99 -0.73 -12.44 1.56
C GLU A 99 -1.67 -13.19 2.49
N LYS A 100 -2.64 -12.48 3.06
CA LYS A 100 -3.61 -13.10 3.95
C LYS A 100 -4.98 -13.32 3.33
N SER A 101 -5.30 -12.66 2.24
CA SER A 101 -6.65 -12.65 1.70
C SER A 101 -6.73 -13.14 0.25
N GLY A 102 -5.84 -13.98 -0.19
CA GLY A 102 -5.91 -14.61 -1.50
C GLY A 102 -5.08 -13.88 -2.55
N ASN A 103 -5.67 -13.06 -3.41
CA ASN A 103 -4.97 -12.52 -4.57
C ASN A 103 -4.23 -11.23 -4.26
N SER A 104 -2.96 -11.15 -4.74
CA SER A 104 -2.18 -9.93 -4.62
C SER A 104 -2.73 -8.84 -5.53
N TYR A 105 -2.92 -7.65 -4.98
CA TYR A 105 -3.30 -6.46 -5.73
C TYR A 105 -2.13 -5.50 -5.95
N ILE A 106 -0.93 -5.90 -5.52
CA ILE A 106 0.28 -5.10 -5.70
C ILE A 106 1.08 -5.66 -6.87
N LYS A 107 1.45 -4.79 -7.75
CA LYS A 107 2.31 -5.12 -8.88
C LYS A 107 3.74 -4.70 -8.64
#